data_8f941bfdbf7b139670f577082ecc37ff
#
_entry.id   8f941bfdbf7b139670f577082ecc37ff
#
_cell.length_a   1.000
_cell.length_b   1.000
_cell.length_c   1.000
_cell.angle_alpha   90.00
_cell.angle_beta   90.00
_cell.angle_gamma   90.00
#
_symmetry.space_group_name_H-M   'P 1'
#
loop_
_entity.id
_entity.type
_entity.pdbx_description
1 polymer ?
#
loop_
_entity_poly.entity_id
_entity_poly.type
_entity_poly.pdbx_seq_one_letter_code
_entity_poly.pdbx_strand_id
1 'polypeptide(L)'
;GEAFLGGIEKGLKAAGLDYANARMYAAPRRLAVLVSGLAAQQPDRTVNLDGPPVQAAFDKDGNPTQAALGFAKKCGVDLSLVDKSGPKLKFSQSIAGQPAVSLLPGIVETSLNDLPIPKRMRWAARKEEFVRPTQWLVMLFGDQVIDCTLLAQKAGRVSRGHRFHANREVRISSPASYAEDLRSAYVLADFAERRELINTRVAELAAAQQGSAI
;
A
#
# COMPACT_ATOMS: atom_id res chain seq x y z
N GLY A 1 -13.75 -5.25 4.74
CA GLY A 1 -12.49 -5.96 4.52
C GLY A 1 -12.16 -6.00 3.04
N GLU A 2 -13.03 -6.58 2.24
CA GLU A 2 -12.84 -6.74 0.79
C GLU A 2 -12.57 -5.43 0.06
N ALA A 3 -13.33 -4.38 0.35
CA ALA A 3 -13.11 -3.06 -0.26
C ALA A 3 -11.74 -2.48 0.08
N PHE A 4 -11.24 -2.73 1.31
CA PHE A 4 -9.90 -2.28 1.71
C PHE A 4 -8.81 -3.07 0.99
N LEU A 5 -8.96 -4.41 0.92
CA LEU A 5 -8.06 -5.27 0.16
C LEU A 5 -7.99 -4.83 -1.30
N GLY A 6 -9.14 -4.70 -1.97
CA GLY A 6 -9.20 -4.26 -3.37
C GLY A 6 -8.61 -2.88 -3.61
N GLY A 7 -8.77 -1.94 -2.65
CA GLY A 7 -8.12 -0.63 -2.70
C GLY A 7 -6.60 -0.73 -2.65
N ILE A 8 -6.07 -1.55 -1.75
CA ILE A 8 -4.61 -1.80 -1.64
C ILE A 8 -4.08 -2.45 -2.91
N GLU A 9 -4.71 -3.52 -3.41
CA GLU A 9 -4.29 -4.19 -4.65
C GLU A 9 -4.30 -3.25 -5.85
N LYS A 10 -5.36 -2.44 -5.99
CA LYS A 10 -5.46 -1.41 -7.04
C LYS A 10 -4.31 -0.40 -6.93
N GLY A 11 -3.99 0.06 -5.72
CA GLY A 11 -2.91 1.00 -5.46
C GLY A 11 -1.54 0.42 -5.77
N LEU A 12 -1.27 -0.82 -5.34
CA LEU A 12 -0.01 -1.53 -5.65
C LEU A 12 0.17 -1.72 -7.16
N LYS A 13 -0.88 -2.15 -7.86
CA LYS A 13 -0.87 -2.31 -9.31
C LYS A 13 -0.62 -0.98 -10.04
N ALA A 14 -1.30 0.10 -9.61
CA ALA A 14 -1.10 1.42 -10.19
C ALA A 14 0.30 1.96 -9.95
N ALA A 15 0.91 1.60 -8.82
CA ALA A 15 2.30 1.92 -8.50
C ALA A 15 3.32 1.00 -9.20
N GLY A 16 2.90 -0.05 -9.92
CA GLY A 16 3.81 -1.02 -10.53
C GLY A 16 4.61 -1.83 -9.51
N LEU A 17 4.04 -2.06 -8.34
CA LEU A 17 4.64 -2.90 -7.29
C LEU A 17 4.06 -4.31 -7.37
N ASP A 18 4.89 -5.26 -7.79
CA ASP A 18 4.51 -6.67 -7.83
C ASP A 18 4.45 -7.26 -6.42
N TYR A 19 3.55 -8.24 -6.24
CA TYR A 19 3.40 -9.01 -5.01
C TYR A 19 2.91 -10.43 -5.30
N ALA A 20 3.15 -11.36 -4.38
CA ALA A 20 2.76 -12.76 -4.57
C ALA A 20 1.31 -13.04 -4.13
N ASN A 21 0.90 -12.51 -2.99
CA ASN A 21 -0.45 -12.72 -2.44
C ASN A 21 -0.84 -11.58 -1.51
N ALA A 22 -2.14 -11.31 -1.43
CA ALA A 22 -2.71 -10.37 -0.49
C ALA A 22 -3.89 -11.00 0.26
N ARG A 23 -3.94 -10.82 1.57
CA ARG A 23 -4.97 -11.39 2.45
C ARG A 23 -5.50 -10.33 3.40
N MET A 24 -6.81 -10.27 3.56
CA MET A 24 -7.43 -9.38 4.53
C MET A 24 -7.69 -10.06 5.87
N TYR A 25 -7.67 -9.25 6.92
CA TYR A 25 -8.15 -9.60 8.25
C TYR A 25 -9.16 -8.56 8.71
N ALA A 26 -10.35 -9.01 9.07
CA ALA A 26 -11.42 -8.15 9.54
C ALA A 26 -12.06 -8.70 10.81
N ALA A 27 -12.09 -7.87 11.83
CA ALA A 27 -12.75 -8.11 13.09
C ALA A 27 -13.48 -6.82 13.53
N PRO A 28 -14.42 -6.86 14.47
CA PRO A 28 -15.21 -5.67 14.85
C PRO A 28 -14.40 -4.44 15.24
N ARG A 29 -13.13 -4.62 15.61
CA ARG A 29 -12.21 -3.53 16.04
C ARG A 29 -10.92 -3.46 15.21
N ARG A 30 -10.82 -4.22 14.13
CA ARG A 30 -9.60 -4.32 13.30
C ARG A 30 -9.93 -4.46 11.84
N LEU A 31 -9.12 -3.78 11.05
CA LEU A 31 -9.07 -3.93 9.62
C LEU A 31 -7.60 -3.98 9.22
N ALA A 32 -7.17 -5.04 8.58
CA ALA A 32 -5.79 -5.19 8.14
C ALA A 32 -5.69 -5.94 6.81
N VAL A 33 -4.63 -5.67 6.08
CA VAL A 33 -4.22 -6.38 4.88
C VAL A 33 -2.78 -6.82 5.05
N LEU A 34 -2.51 -8.08 4.79
CA LEU A 34 -1.18 -8.67 4.72
C LEU A 34 -0.85 -8.92 3.24
N VAL A 35 0.23 -8.32 2.78
CA VAL A 35 0.76 -8.52 1.43
C VAL A 35 2.06 -9.32 1.52
N SER A 36 2.14 -10.45 0.83
CA SER A 36 3.32 -11.31 0.79
C SER A 36 4.06 -11.14 -0.52
N GLY A 37 5.40 -11.20 -0.47
CA GLY A 37 6.23 -11.09 -1.67
C GLY A 37 6.18 -9.74 -2.35
N LEU A 38 5.89 -8.67 -1.59
CA LEU A 38 5.84 -7.32 -2.12
C LEU A 38 7.24 -6.85 -2.56
N ALA A 39 7.34 -6.35 -3.80
CA ALA A 39 8.56 -5.77 -4.32
C ALA A 39 9.06 -4.61 -3.45
N ALA A 40 10.38 -4.53 -3.25
CA ALA A 40 10.99 -3.48 -2.42
C ALA A 40 10.93 -2.09 -3.06
N GLN A 41 10.87 -2.06 -4.40
CA GLN A 41 10.77 -0.82 -5.18
C GLN A 41 10.06 -1.07 -6.50
N GLN A 42 9.61 0.00 -7.14
CA GLN A 42 9.12 -0.04 -8.52
C GLN A 42 10.25 -0.46 -9.47
N PRO A 43 9.93 -1.10 -10.60
CA PRO A 43 10.92 -1.28 -11.65
C PRO A 43 11.36 0.09 -12.21
N ASP A 44 12.62 0.16 -12.63
CA ASP A 44 13.11 1.31 -13.36
C ASP A 44 12.34 1.46 -14.67
N ARG A 45 12.03 2.68 -15.05
CA ARG A 45 11.31 2.94 -16.29
C ARG A 45 12.12 3.82 -17.22
N THR A 46 12.13 3.47 -18.49
CA THR A 46 12.71 4.32 -19.53
C THR A 46 11.62 5.25 -20.07
N VAL A 47 11.86 6.54 -19.97
CA VAL A 47 11.00 7.57 -20.58
C VAL A 47 11.68 8.04 -21.86
N ASN A 48 10.99 7.86 -22.99
CA ASN A 48 11.43 8.35 -24.28
C ASN A 48 10.76 9.69 -24.55
N LEU A 49 11.56 10.71 -24.76
CA LEU A 49 11.11 12.05 -25.11
C LEU A 49 11.41 12.32 -26.58
N ASP A 50 10.37 12.66 -27.31
CA ASP A 50 10.49 13.08 -28.71
C ASP A 50 10.67 14.61 -28.78
N GLY A 51 11.67 15.03 -29.52
CA GLY A 51 12.01 16.41 -29.77
C GLY A 51 11.56 16.90 -31.17
N PRO A 52 12.06 18.05 -31.59
CA PRO A 52 11.80 18.60 -32.91
C PRO A 52 12.40 17.72 -34.03
N PRO A 53 11.90 17.83 -35.27
CA PRO A 53 12.52 17.20 -36.42
C PRO A 53 14.00 17.60 -36.54
N VAL A 54 14.87 16.68 -36.90
CA VAL A 54 16.31 16.93 -37.02
C VAL A 54 16.59 18.06 -38.00
N GLN A 55 15.81 18.17 -39.11
CA GLN A 55 15.92 19.24 -40.08
C GLN A 55 15.62 20.64 -39.51
N ALA A 56 14.80 20.74 -38.47
CA ALA A 56 14.50 22.00 -37.77
C ALA A 56 15.42 22.24 -36.58
N ALA A 57 16.04 21.17 -36.08
CA ALA A 57 16.96 21.22 -34.93
C ALA A 57 18.37 21.71 -35.28
N PHE A 58 18.78 21.60 -36.55
CA PHE A 58 20.09 22.07 -37.04
C PHE A 58 19.89 22.95 -38.26
N ASP A 59 20.75 23.98 -38.38
CA ASP A 59 20.82 24.84 -39.57
C ASP A 59 21.57 24.14 -40.72
N LYS A 60 21.72 24.85 -41.86
CA LYS A 60 22.42 24.33 -43.04
C LYS A 60 23.90 24.05 -42.80
N ASP A 61 24.48 24.71 -41.80
CA ASP A 61 25.89 24.60 -41.43
C ASP A 61 26.10 23.61 -40.31
N GLY A 62 25.02 22.92 -39.86
CA GLY A 62 25.05 21.90 -38.80
C GLY A 62 25.05 22.45 -37.37
N ASN A 63 24.83 23.78 -37.21
CA ASN A 63 24.77 24.38 -35.89
C ASN A 63 23.37 24.14 -35.24
N PRO A 64 23.32 23.94 -33.91
CA PRO A 64 22.06 23.74 -33.22
C PRO A 64 21.21 25.00 -33.22
N THR A 65 19.96 24.86 -33.60
CA THR A 65 18.96 25.92 -33.50
C THR A 65 18.40 26.04 -32.08
N GLN A 66 17.66 27.12 -31.81
CA GLN A 66 16.96 27.30 -30.53
C GLN A 66 16.01 26.15 -30.21
N ALA A 67 15.47 25.47 -31.22
CA ALA A 67 14.61 24.27 -31.00
C ALA A 67 15.41 23.09 -30.43
N ALA A 68 16.62 22.85 -30.95
CA ALA A 68 17.49 21.80 -30.41
C ALA A 68 17.98 22.12 -28.99
N LEU A 69 18.42 23.34 -28.76
CA LEU A 69 18.89 23.81 -27.46
C LEU A 69 17.74 23.77 -26.40
N GLY A 70 16.54 24.20 -26.81
CA GLY A 70 15.37 24.17 -25.97
C GLY A 70 14.97 22.73 -25.58
N PHE A 71 15.09 21.78 -26.51
CA PHE A 71 14.83 20.36 -26.23
C PHE A 71 15.87 19.79 -25.28
N ALA A 72 17.17 20.01 -25.52
CA ALA A 72 18.24 19.55 -24.61
C ALA A 72 18.06 20.14 -23.19
N LYS A 73 17.72 21.43 -23.09
CA LYS A 73 17.41 22.09 -21.81
C LYS A 73 16.18 21.46 -21.11
N LYS A 74 15.13 21.13 -21.86
CA LYS A 74 13.94 20.45 -21.37
C LYS A 74 14.28 19.04 -20.82
N CYS A 75 15.19 18.34 -21.48
CA CYS A 75 15.68 17.03 -21.04
C CYS A 75 16.70 17.13 -19.89
N GLY A 76 17.21 18.31 -19.58
CA GLY A 76 18.23 18.52 -18.53
C GLY A 76 19.61 17.96 -18.90
N VAL A 77 19.93 17.83 -20.19
CA VAL A 77 21.16 17.22 -20.70
C VAL A 77 21.84 18.06 -21.74
N ASP A 78 23.11 17.76 -22.00
CA ASP A 78 23.82 18.34 -23.14
C ASP A 78 23.27 17.78 -24.46
N LEU A 79 23.30 18.61 -25.53
CA LEU A 79 22.79 18.21 -26.84
C LEU A 79 23.56 17.03 -27.46
N SER A 80 24.79 16.79 -27.03
CA SER A 80 25.59 15.64 -27.45
C SER A 80 25.00 14.29 -27.01
N LEU A 81 24.19 14.27 -25.94
CA LEU A 81 23.51 13.07 -25.40
C LEU A 81 22.15 12.81 -26.04
N VAL A 82 21.70 13.71 -26.92
CA VAL A 82 20.44 13.57 -27.66
C VAL A 82 20.65 12.74 -28.91
N ASP A 83 19.83 11.72 -29.11
CA ASP A 83 19.87 10.89 -30.32
C ASP A 83 19.33 11.66 -31.52
N LYS A 84 20.15 11.69 -32.59
CA LYS A 84 19.90 12.42 -33.85
C LYS A 84 19.77 11.46 -35.04
N SER A 85 19.77 10.16 -34.80
CA SER A 85 19.80 9.14 -35.86
C SER A 85 18.46 9.00 -36.60
N GLY A 86 17.38 9.47 -36.00
CA GLY A 86 16.03 9.38 -36.56
C GLY A 86 15.52 10.67 -37.19
N PRO A 87 14.26 10.72 -37.66
CA PRO A 87 13.66 11.93 -38.24
C PRO A 87 13.42 13.04 -37.21
N LYS A 88 13.40 12.71 -35.93
CA LYS A 88 13.28 13.65 -34.81
C LYS A 88 14.38 13.41 -33.78
N LEU A 89 14.73 14.47 -33.06
CA LEU A 89 15.58 14.30 -31.88
C LEU A 89 14.87 13.38 -30.86
N LYS A 90 15.61 12.47 -30.24
CA LYS A 90 15.11 11.59 -29.19
C LYS A 90 16.04 11.59 -28.00
N PHE A 91 15.46 11.51 -26.84
CA PHE A 91 16.21 11.31 -25.60
C PHE A 91 15.53 10.27 -24.74
N SER A 92 16.29 9.28 -24.33
CA SER A 92 15.81 8.20 -23.45
C SER A 92 16.46 8.36 -22.09
N GLN A 93 15.63 8.52 -21.07
CA GLN A 93 16.08 8.64 -19.69
C GLN A 93 15.57 7.46 -18.87
N SER A 94 16.47 6.79 -18.17
CA SER A 94 16.09 5.83 -17.14
C SER A 94 15.75 6.59 -15.85
N ILE A 95 14.54 6.36 -15.35
CA ILE A 95 14.08 6.89 -14.06
C ILE A 95 14.03 5.72 -13.10
N ALA A 96 14.82 5.80 -12.04
CA ALA A 96 14.84 4.79 -10.99
C ALA A 96 13.47 4.64 -10.33
N GLY A 97 13.08 3.41 -10.06
CA GLY A 97 11.85 3.10 -9.36
C GLY A 97 11.85 3.65 -7.93
N GLN A 98 10.71 4.10 -7.46
CA GLN A 98 10.57 4.57 -6.08
C GLN A 98 10.49 3.38 -5.10
N PRO A 99 11.09 3.49 -3.90
CA PRO A 99 10.96 2.47 -2.86
C PRO A 99 9.50 2.26 -2.43
N ALA A 100 9.09 1.02 -2.23
CA ALA A 100 7.74 0.68 -1.78
C ALA A 100 7.37 1.40 -0.47
N VAL A 101 8.29 1.51 0.46
CA VAL A 101 8.08 2.19 1.76
C VAL A 101 7.64 3.64 1.64
N SER A 102 8.03 4.34 0.57
CA SER A 102 7.61 5.73 0.31
C SER A 102 6.22 5.82 -0.34
N LEU A 103 5.78 4.78 -1.04
CA LEU A 103 4.51 4.74 -1.77
C LEU A 103 3.35 4.19 -0.91
N LEU A 104 3.65 3.24 -0.02
CA LEU A 104 2.66 2.54 0.78
C LEU A 104 1.76 3.47 1.63
N PRO A 105 2.25 4.53 2.29
CA PRO A 105 1.38 5.44 3.04
C PRO A 105 0.27 6.04 2.18
N GLY A 106 0.60 6.55 0.99
CA GLY A 106 -0.38 7.14 0.07
C GLY A 106 -1.37 6.10 -0.48
N ILE A 107 -0.91 4.88 -0.76
CA ILE A 107 -1.78 3.76 -1.19
C ILE A 107 -2.79 3.42 -0.10
N VAL A 108 -2.34 3.30 1.16
CA VAL A 108 -3.21 2.98 2.30
C VAL A 108 -4.19 4.12 2.57
N GLU A 109 -3.74 5.36 2.55
CA GLU A 109 -4.59 6.54 2.76
C GLU A 109 -5.71 6.61 1.72
N THR A 110 -5.37 6.47 0.44
CA THR A 110 -6.35 6.44 -0.66
C THR A 110 -7.35 5.29 -0.45
N SER A 111 -6.85 4.09 -0.12
CA SER A 111 -7.72 2.92 0.11
C SER A 111 -8.66 3.10 1.30
N LEU A 112 -8.24 3.79 2.37
CA LEU A 112 -9.10 4.12 3.52
C LEU A 112 -10.14 5.19 3.17
N ASN A 113 -9.78 6.16 2.34
CA ASN A 113 -10.67 7.22 1.89
C ASN A 113 -11.76 6.70 0.94
N ASP A 114 -11.43 5.71 0.12
CA ASP A 114 -12.34 5.10 -0.86
C ASP A 114 -13.27 4.04 -0.24
N LEU A 115 -13.14 3.73 1.06
CA LEU A 115 -14.02 2.77 1.70
C LEU A 115 -15.49 3.19 1.62
N PRO A 116 -16.41 2.27 1.30
CA PRO A 116 -17.84 2.53 1.23
C PRO A 116 -18.45 2.68 2.64
N ILE A 117 -18.11 3.76 3.33
CA ILE A 117 -18.60 4.08 4.67
C ILE A 117 -19.81 5.01 4.52
N PRO A 118 -21.04 4.55 4.83
CA PRO A 118 -22.26 5.38 4.66
C PRO A 118 -22.23 6.66 5.48
N LYS A 119 -21.65 6.61 6.67
CA LYS A 119 -21.52 7.76 7.55
C LYS A 119 -20.17 7.75 8.24
N ARG A 120 -19.37 8.78 8.01
CA ARG A 120 -18.12 9.02 8.70
C ARG A 120 -18.37 9.86 9.94
N MET A 121 -17.53 9.71 10.95
CA MET A 121 -17.58 10.52 12.16
C MET A 121 -16.21 11.11 12.46
N ARG A 122 -16.22 12.29 13.04
CA ARG A 122 -15.04 12.90 13.67
C ARG A 122 -15.01 12.54 15.14
N TRP A 123 -13.84 12.59 15.72
CA TRP A 123 -13.68 12.41 17.17
C TRP A 123 -12.66 13.37 17.77
N ALA A 124 -12.89 13.77 18.99
CA ALA A 124 -12.11 14.82 19.68
C ALA A 124 -12.02 16.11 18.84
N ALA A 125 -10.94 16.86 18.97
CA ALA A 125 -10.70 18.10 18.21
C ALA A 125 -9.97 17.85 16.87
N ARG A 126 -10.11 16.65 16.27
CA ARG A 126 -9.40 16.23 15.07
C ARG A 126 -10.23 16.49 13.81
N LYS A 127 -9.53 16.56 12.66
CA LYS A 127 -10.19 16.75 11.36
C LYS A 127 -10.47 15.43 10.66
N GLU A 128 -9.76 14.36 11.05
CA GLU A 128 -9.85 13.04 10.47
C GLU A 128 -11.23 12.43 10.72
N GLU A 129 -11.72 11.75 9.70
CA GLU A 129 -13.04 11.12 9.72
C GLU A 129 -12.92 9.63 9.38
N PHE A 130 -13.57 8.79 10.15
CA PHE A 130 -13.65 7.35 9.88
C PHE A 130 -14.97 6.78 10.44
N VAL A 131 -15.22 5.49 10.23
CA VAL A 131 -16.41 4.81 10.76
C VAL A 131 -16.42 4.76 12.30
N ARG A 132 -15.26 4.73 12.92
CA ARG A 132 -15.04 4.75 14.38
C ARG A 132 -13.70 5.39 14.71
N PRO A 133 -13.52 5.92 15.94
CA PRO A 133 -12.22 6.41 16.38
C PRO A 133 -11.14 5.33 16.27
N THR A 134 -10.04 5.67 15.59
CA THR A 134 -8.85 4.83 15.52
C THR A 134 -7.98 5.03 16.76
N GLN A 135 -7.40 3.96 17.28
CA GLN A 135 -6.60 3.98 18.51
C GLN A 135 -5.16 3.55 18.29
N TRP A 136 -4.86 2.84 17.20
CA TRP A 136 -3.52 2.43 16.80
C TRP A 136 -3.47 2.22 15.29
N LEU A 137 -2.27 2.31 14.76
CA LEU A 137 -1.93 1.99 13.38
C LEU A 137 -0.69 1.09 13.40
N VAL A 138 -0.80 -0.10 12.79
CA VAL A 138 0.35 -0.97 12.53
C VAL A 138 0.65 -0.91 11.05
N MET A 139 1.86 -0.53 10.68
CA MET A 139 2.29 -0.48 9.30
C MET A 139 3.76 -0.90 9.19
N LEU A 140 3.98 -2.08 8.62
CA LEU A 140 5.26 -2.75 8.56
C LEU A 140 5.61 -3.13 7.12
N PHE A 141 6.89 -3.02 6.78
CA PHE A 141 7.47 -3.58 5.57
C PHE A 141 8.69 -4.43 6.00
N GLY A 142 8.57 -5.75 5.94
CA GLY A 142 9.53 -6.64 6.59
C GLY A 142 9.60 -6.30 8.09
N ASP A 143 10.82 -6.09 8.57
CA ASP A 143 11.07 -5.72 9.98
C ASP A 143 11.00 -4.20 10.24
N GLN A 144 10.83 -3.40 9.19
CA GLN A 144 10.80 -1.95 9.30
C GLN A 144 9.38 -1.45 9.59
N VAL A 145 9.26 -0.54 10.56
CA VAL A 145 8.04 0.29 10.72
C VAL A 145 8.10 1.41 9.69
N ILE A 146 7.05 1.55 8.90
CA ILE A 146 6.92 2.65 7.94
C ILE A 146 6.55 3.91 8.70
N ASP A 147 7.38 4.95 8.60
CA ASP A 147 7.11 6.23 9.27
C ASP A 147 6.02 7.01 8.53
N CYS A 148 4.82 6.96 9.07
CA CYS A 148 3.68 7.71 8.56
C CYS A 148 2.65 7.98 9.67
N THR A 149 1.73 8.89 9.40
CA THR A 149 0.59 9.17 10.27
C THR A 149 -0.69 9.12 9.44
N LEU A 150 -1.58 8.20 9.76
CA LEU A 150 -2.89 8.04 9.09
C LEU A 150 -4.00 8.03 10.14
N LEU A 151 -5.13 8.66 9.85
CA LEU A 151 -6.26 8.78 10.76
C LEU A 151 -5.84 9.30 12.16
N ALA A 152 -4.89 10.25 12.17
CA ALA A 152 -4.25 10.82 13.35
C ALA A 152 -3.54 9.80 14.27
N GLN A 153 -3.16 8.66 13.75
CA GLN A 153 -2.34 7.68 14.46
C GLN A 153 -0.97 7.56 13.79
N LYS A 154 0.08 7.70 14.57
CA LYS A 154 1.44 7.41 14.12
C LYS A 154 1.59 5.90 13.94
N ALA A 155 2.16 5.48 12.84
CA ALA A 155 2.42 4.08 12.57
C ALA A 155 3.44 3.50 13.55
N GLY A 156 3.20 2.26 13.92
CA GLY A 156 4.05 1.50 14.82
C GLY A 156 3.91 0.00 14.54
N ARG A 157 4.31 -0.80 15.52
CA ARG A 157 4.14 -2.26 15.48
C ARG A 157 3.32 -2.81 16.64
N VAL A 158 2.64 -1.93 17.37
CA VAL A 158 1.87 -2.32 18.54
C VAL A 158 0.37 -2.33 18.22
N SER A 159 -0.26 -3.45 18.46
CA SER A 159 -1.71 -3.66 18.44
C SER A 159 -2.20 -3.90 19.86
N ARG A 160 -3.45 -4.33 20.02
CA ARG A 160 -4.03 -4.62 21.33
C ARG A 160 -4.66 -6.01 21.35
N GLY A 161 -4.58 -6.66 22.48
CA GLY A 161 -5.21 -7.96 22.72
C GLY A 161 -6.74 -7.87 22.88
N HIS A 162 -7.32 -9.00 23.27
CA HIS A 162 -8.75 -9.07 23.56
C HIS A 162 -9.10 -8.20 24.77
N ARG A 163 -10.18 -7.43 24.65
CA ARG A 163 -10.57 -6.39 25.63
C ARG A 163 -10.69 -6.91 27.08
N PHE A 164 -11.14 -8.14 27.24
CA PHE A 164 -11.35 -8.75 28.56
C PHE A 164 -10.32 -9.82 28.91
N HIS A 165 -10.01 -10.73 27.96
CA HIS A 165 -9.13 -11.87 28.22
C HIS A 165 -7.64 -11.53 28.20
N ALA A 166 -7.26 -10.48 27.46
CA ALA A 166 -5.88 -10.02 27.37
C ALA A 166 -5.83 -8.53 27.05
N ASN A 167 -6.28 -7.69 27.98
CA ASN A 167 -6.29 -6.24 27.81
C ASN A 167 -4.87 -5.67 27.96
N ARG A 168 -4.02 -6.00 27.00
CA ARG A 168 -2.62 -5.59 26.95
C ARG A 168 -2.20 -5.21 25.53
N GLU A 169 -1.09 -4.56 25.42
CA GLU A 169 -0.43 -4.33 24.14
C GLU A 169 0.10 -5.63 23.55
N VAL A 170 0.02 -5.74 22.23
CA VAL A 170 0.54 -6.86 21.46
C VAL A 170 1.51 -6.31 20.44
N ARG A 171 2.78 -6.60 20.64
CA ARG A 171 3.82 -6.24 19.67
C ARG A 171 3.76 -7.23 18.52
N ILE A 172 3.54 -6.72 17.31
CA ILE A 172 3.59 -7.52 16.08
C ILE A 172 5.06 -7.70 15.70
N SER A 173 5.53 -8.93 15.75
CA SER A 173 6.93 -9.28 15.55
C SER A 173 7.33 -9.08 14.09
N SER A 174 6.46 -9.52 13.16
CA SER A 174 6.63 -9.36 11.71
C SER A 174 5.25 -9.31 11.04
N PRO A 175 5.15 -8.87 9.78
CA PRO A 175 3.89 -8.98 9.04
C PRO A 175 3.35 -10.42 9.01
N ALA A 176 4.20 -11.41 8.82
CA ALA A 176 3.81 -12.82 8.73
C ALA A 176 3.25 -13.38 10.05
N SER A 177 3.74 -12.90 11.20
CA SER A 177 3.29 -13.37 12.52
C SER A 177 2.02 -12.66 13.02
N TYR A 178 1.45 -11.74 12.25
CA TYR A 178 0.32 -10.89 12.68
C TYR A 178 -0.84 -11.67 13.31
N ALA A 179 -1.29 -12.74 12.66
CA ALA A 179 -2.42 -13.52 13.12
C ALA A 179 -2.07 -14.31 14.40
N GLU A 180 -0.86 -14.86 14.49
CA GLU A 180 -0.39 -15.63 15.63
C GLU A 180 -0.10 -14.75 16.85
N ASP A 181 0.58 -13.61 16.64
CA ASP A 181 0.80 -12.63 17.71
C ASP A 181 -0.53 -12.19 18.35
N LEU A 182 -1.56 -11.96 17.53
CA LEU A 182 -2.90 -11.63 18.02
C LEU A 182 -3.61 -12.81 18.69
N ARG A 183 -3.44 -14.02 18.15
CA ARG A 183 -4.01 -15.25 18.75
C ARG A 183 -3.49 -15.45 20.16
N SER A 184 -2.20 -15.22 20.41
CA SER A 184 -1.59 -15.28 21.75
C SER A 184 -2.23 -14.35 22.77
N ALA A 185 -2.98 -13.36 22.29
CA ALA A 185 -3.74 -12.40 23.08
C ALA A 185 -5.26 -12.53 22.90
N TYR A 186 -5.75 -13.73 22.61
CA TYR A 186 -7.16 -14.07 22.45
C TYR A 186 -7.89 -13.31 21.34
N VAL A 187 -7.19 -12.95 20.28
CA VAL A 187 -7.78 -12.29 19.11
C VAL A 187 -7.61 -13.17 17.87
N LEU A 188 -8.72 -13.74 17.43
CA LEU A 188 -8.80 -14.47 16.15
C LEU A 188 -9.06 -13.45 15.04
N ALA A 189 -7.98 -12.98 14.39
CA ALA A 189 -8.07 -11.95 13.38
C ALA A 189 -8.69 -12.45 12.07
N ASP A 190 -8.41 -13.71 11.70
CA ASP A 190 -8.95 -14.33 10.51
C ASP A 190 -10.45 -14.64 10.64
N PHE A 191 -11.22 -14.20 9.64
CA PHE A 191 -12.68 -14.40 9.67
C PHE A 191 -13.07 -15.86 9.46
N ALA A 192 -12.46 -16.54 8.51
CA ALA A 192 -12.80 -17.92 8.18
C ALA A 192 -12.46 -18.85 9.34
N GLU A 193 -11.28 -18.70 9.90
CA GLU A 193 -10.83 -19.45 11.08
C GLU A 193 -11.73 -19.19 12.30
N ARG A 194 -12.11 -17.94 12.55
CA ARG A 194 -13.02 -17.60 13.65
C ARG A 194 -14.39 -18.23 13.46
N ARG A 195 -14.93 -18.19 12.22
CA ARG A 195 -16.21 -18.84 11.91
C ARG A 195 -16.16 -20.34 12.14
N GLU A 196 -15.11 -20.99 11.66
CA GLU A 196 -14.93 -22.43 11.81
C GLU A 196 -14.83 -22.83 13.29
N LEU A 197 -14.02 -22.11 14.05
CA LEU A 197 -13.90 -22.37 15.49
C LEU A 197 -15.24 -22.22 16.23
N ILE A 198 -16.03 -21.21 15.89
CA ILE A 198 -17.36 -21.00 16.50
C ILE A 198 -18.27 -22.16 16.14
N ASN A 199 -18.35 -22.57 14.87
CA ASN A 199 -19.19 -23.68 14.43
C ASN A 199 -18.81 -24.97 15.13
N THR A 200 -17.52 -25.29 15.19
CA THR A 200 -17.03 -26.51 15.87
C THR A 200 -17.39 -26.49 17.36
N ARG A 201 -17.14 -25.37 18.03
CA ARG A 201 -17.43 -25.27 19.47
C ARG A 201 -18.91 -25.33 19.79
N VAL A 202 -19.74 -24.72 18.96
CA VAL A 202 -21.20 -24.77 19.12
C VAL A 202 -21.70 -26.22 18.94
N ALA A 203 -21.21 -26.94 17.93
CA ALA A 203 -21.56 -28.34 17.70
C ALA A 203 -21.11 -29.27 18.87
N GLU A 204 -19.88 -29.10 19.36
CA GLU A 204 -19.33 -29.81 20.51
C GLU A 204 -20.21 -29.63 21.78
N LEU A 205 -20.57 -28.35 22.05
CA LEU A 205 -21.38 -28.00 23.22
C LEU A 205 -22.82 -28.56 23.10
N ALA A 206 -23.40 -28.53 21.92
CA ALA A 206 -24.72 -29.11 21.68
C ALA A 206 -24.71 -30.64 21.86
N ALA A 207 -23.71 -31.31 21.30
CA ALA A 207 -23.53 -32.75 21.46
C ALA A 207 -23.34 -33.16 22.94
N ALA A 208 -22.56 -32.39 23.71
CA ALA A 208 -22.37 -32.62 25.14
C ALA A 208 -23.68 -32.52 25.95
N GLN A 209 -24.66 -31.79 25.44
CA GLN A 209 -26.00 -31.66 26.02
C GLN A 209 -27.04 -32.59 25.35
N GLN A 210 -26.57 -33.56 24.56
CA GLN A 210 -27.43 -34.52 23.82
C GLN A 210 -28.40 -33.83 22.84
N GLY A 211 -28.03 -32.65 22.34
CA GLY A 211 -28.79 -31.86 21.40
C GLY A 211 -28.04 -31.58 20.09
N SER A 212 -28.65 -30.82 19.19
CA SER A 212 -28.07 -30.32 17.97
C SER A 212 -28.17 -28.79 17.94
N ALA A 213 -27.15 -28.13 17.40
CA ALA A 213 -27.20 -26.71 17.12
C ALA A 213 -27.98 -26.44 15.82
N ILE A 214 -28.84 -25.44 15.82
CA ILE A 214 -29.61 -24.97 14.66
C ILE A 214 -28.96 -23.72 14.11
#